data_a73bcb5ddf68978442c4f2a5bd69e53e
#
_entry.id   a73bcb5ddf68978442c4f2a5bd69e53e
#
_cell.length_a   1.000
_cell.length_b   1.000
_cell.length_c   1.000
_cell.angle_alpha   90.00
_cell.angle_beta   90.00
_cell.angle_gamma   90.00
#
_symmetry.space_group_name_H-M   'P 1'
#
loop_
_entity.id
_entity.type
_entity.pdbx_description
1 polymer ?
#
loop_
_entity_poly.entity_id
_entity_poly.type
_entity_poly.pdbx_seq_one_letter_code
_entity_poly.pdbx_strand_id
1 'polypeptide(L)'
;AITQTTGEQFWPMPLPTELRASLDSPVADLANIGDRMGGMLVAGIFLKEFVSDQLPWLHLDIAGPAYNDRSAHGYTPVGGTGIGVRSLVAAAKAQI
;
A
#
# COMPACT_ATOMS: atom_id res chain seq x y z
N ALA A 1 12.74 -7.63 -2.92
CA ALA A 1 13.28 -8.99 -2.76
C ALA A 1 12.16 -10.03 -2.53
N ILE A 2 11.36 -9.93 -1.44
CA ILE A 2 10.33 -10.94 -1.10
C ILE A 2 9.30 -11.11 -2.23
N THR A 3 8.79 -10.02 -2.78
CA THR A 3 7.79 -10.06 -3.86
C THR A 3 8.31 -10.73 -5.14
N GLN A 4 9.61 -10.66 -5.40
CA GLN A 4 10.22 -11.32 -6.55
C GLN A 4 10.20 -12.85 -6.43
N THR A 5 10.23 -13.38 -5.22
CA THR A 5 10.19 -14.83 -4.97
C THR A 5 8.78 -15.39 -4.86
N THR A 6 7.79 -14.55 -4.57
CA THR A 6 6.39 -14.97 -4.39
C THR A 6 5.57 -14.93 -5.67
N GLY A 7 6.10 -14.31 -6.74
CA GLY A 7 5.41 -14.11 -8.00
C GLY A 7 4.31 -13.04 -7.95
N GLU A 8 4.12 -12.37 -6.82
CA GLU A 8 3.24 -11.21 -6.72
C GLU A 8 3.98 -9.96 -7.19
N GLN A 9 3.37 -9.20 -8.08
CA GLN A 9 3.99 -8.01 -8.66
C GLN A 9 3.64 -6.78 -7.82
N PHE A 10 4.67 -6.14 -7.26
CA PHE A 10 4.57 -4.87 -6.56
C PHE A 10 5.55 -3.86 -7.17
N TRP A 11 5.10 -2.63 -7.23
CA TRP A 11 5.93 -1.52 -7.67
C TRP A 11 6.22 -0.60 -6.49
N PRO A 12 7.51 -0.48 -6.07
CA PRO A 12 7.88 0.46 -5.03
C PRO A 12 7.61 1.89 -5.46
N MET A 13 6.83 2.61 -4.64
CA MET A 13 6.48 4.00 -4.89
C MET A 13 7.15 4.90 -3.85
N PRO A 14 7.60 6.12 -4.23
CA PRO A 14 8.11 7.09 -3.28
C PRO A 14 6.99 7.64 -2.42
N LEU A 15 7.34 8.18 -1.25
CA LEU A 15 6.47 9.01 -0.42
C LEU A 15 7.05 10.41 -0.32
N PRO A 16 6.83 11.30 -1.32
CA PRO A 16 7.38 12.64 -1.34
C PRO A 16 6.83 13.46 -0.17
N THR A 17 7.71 14.11 0.57
CA THR A 17 7.33 14.93 1.74
C THR A 17 6.46 16.13 1.35
N GLU A 18 6.58 16.59 0.13
CA GLU A 18 5.80 17.69 -0.42
C GLU A 18 4.28 17.43 -0.41
N LEU A 19 3.89 16.16 -0.55
CA LEU A 19 2.47 15.80 -0.51
C LEU A 19 1.87 15.87 0.89
N ARG A 20 2.70 15.94 1.95
CA ARG A 20 2.21 16.05 3.33
C ARG A 20 1.39 17.31 3.55
N ALA A 21 1.73 18.42 2.88
CA ALA A 21 1.02 19.68 3.00
C ALA A 21 -0.46 19.59 2.61
N SER A 22 -0.84 18.65 1.72
CA SER A 22 -2.23 18.43 1.35
C SER A 22 -3.09 17.85 2.47
N LEU A 23 -2.47 17.39 3.54
CA LEU A 23 -3.12 16.87 4.74
C LEU A 23 -3.21 17.89 5.87
N ASP A 24 -2.77 19.12 5.66
CA ASP A 24 -2.90 20.17 6.66
C ASP A 24 -4.38 20.54 6.86
N SER A 25 -4.75 20.79 8.11
CA SER A 25 -6.12 21.12 8.48
C SER A 25 -6.16 22.36 9.37
N PRO A 26 -7.12 23.29 9.16
CA PRO A 26 -7.29 24.43 10.06
C PRO A 26 -8.04 24.09 11.35
N VAL A 27 -8.60 22.88 11.44
CA VAL A 27 -9.47 22.48 12.57
C VAL A 27 -9.06 21.17 13.23
N ALA A 28 -8.08 20.46 12.68
CA ALA A 28 -7.60 19.18 13.20
C ALA A 28 -6.08 19.09 13.05
N ASP A 29 -5.45 18.15 13.73
CA ASP A 29 -4.02 17.90 13.62
C ASP A 29 -3.64 17.40 12.23
N LEU A 30 -4.56 16.70 11.57
CA LEU A 30 -4.34 16.07 10.27
C LEU A 30 -5.68 15.86 9.56
N ALA A 31 -5.77 16.25 8.29
CA ALA A 31 -6.90 15.89 7.45
C ALA A 31 -6.79 14.42 7.02
N ASN A 32 -7.92 13.72 6.93
CA ASN A 32 -7.96 12.32 6.49
C ASN A 32 -8.14 12.17 4.99
N ILE A 33 -8.14 13.25 4.24
CA ILE A 33 -8.20 13.30 2.79
C ILE A 33 -7.33 14.48 2.32
N GLY A 34 -6.49 14.23 1.34
CA GLY A 34 -5.67 15.25 0.70
C GLY A 34 -6.13 15.52 -0.73
N ASP A 35 -5.21 16.01 -1.56
CA ASP A 35 -5.46 16.28 -2.96
C ASP A 35 -5.86 15.01 -3.72
N ARG A 36 -6.73 15.19 -4.71
CA ARG A 36 -7.19 14.08 -5.55
C ARG A 36 -6.05 13.42 -6.34
N MET A 37 -5.11 14.22 -6.80
CA MET A 37 -3.95 13.73 -7.56
C MET A 37 -2.93 13.13 -6.60
N GLY A 38 -2.42 11.96 -6.94
CA GLY A 38 -1.47 11.25 -6.07
C GLY A 38 -2.11 10.60 -4.85
N GLY A 39 -3.42 10.35 -4.86
CA GLY A 39 -4.18 9.83 -3.71
C GLY A 39 -3.58 8.58 -3.08
N MET A 40 -3.03 7.67 -3.87
CA MET A 40 -2.33 6.48 -3.38
C MET A 40 -1.12 6.85 -2.49
N LEU A 41 -0.32 7.83 -2.91
CA LEU A 41 0.85 8.29 -2.15
C LEU A 41 0.42 9.07 -0.91
N VAL A 42 -0.61 9.92 -1.03
CA VAL A 42 -1.18 10.67 0.07
C VAL A 42 -1.75 9.74 1.15
N ALA A 43 -2.41 8.65 0.75
CA ALA A 43 -2.90 7.63 1.69
C ALA A 43 -1.74 6.97 2.47
N GLY A 44 -0.65 6.64 1.79
CA GLY A 44 0.56 6.12 2.44
C GLY A 44 1.16 7.12 3.42
N ILE A 45 1.26 8.40 3.04
CA ILE A 45 1.77 9.48 3.90
C ILE A 45 0.88 9.66 5.13
N PHE A 46 -0.44 9.69 4.94
CA PHE A 46 -1.40 9.78 6.04
C PHE A 46 -1.21 8.65 7.06
N LEU A 47 -1.15 7.40 6.62
CA LEU A 47 -0.98 6.26 7.52
C LEU A 47 0.37 6.28 8.23
N LYS A 48 1.43 6.75 7.56
CA LYS A 48 2.76 6.87 8.15
C LYS A 48 2.80 7.83 9.34
N GLU A 49 1.97 8.86 9.37
CA GLU A 49 1.90 9.81 10.49
C GLU A 49 1.56 9.15 11.84
N PHE A 50 0.94 7.98 11.82
CA PHE A 50 0.57 7.23 13.03
C PHE A 50 1.60 6.19 13.44
N VAL A 51 2.72 6.07 12.72
CA VAL A 51 3.76 5.07 12.99
C VAL A 51 5.06 5.78 13.36
N SER A 52 5.64 5.37 14.49
CA SER A 52 6.95 5.89 14.92
C SER A 52 8.02 5.62 13.85
N ASP A 53 8.90 6.60 13.64
CA ASP A 53 10.07 6.46 12.74
C ASP A 53 11.06 5.38 13.20
N GLN A 54 10.96 4.90 14.45
CA GLN A 54 11.76 3.81 14.98
C GLN A 54 11.28 2.43 14.56
N LEU A 55 10.09 2.34 13.96
CA LEU A 55 9.50 1.08 13.56
C LEU A 55 9.64 0.87 12.03
N PRO A 56 10.04 -0.32 11.60
CA PRO A 56 9.91 -0.71 10.19
C PRO A 56 8.44 -0.60 9.77
N TRP A 57 8.21 0.08 8.67
CA TRP A 57 6.86 0.31 8.16
C TRP A 57 6.76 0.05 6.66
N LEU A 58 5.66 -0.53 6.25
CA LEU A 58 5.32 -0.78 4.86
C LEU A 58 3.83 -0.54 4.65
N HIS A 59 3.49 0.26 3.65
CA HIS A 59 2.14 0.40 3.13
C HIS A 59 2.01 -0.38 1.82
N LEU A 60 0.95 -1.16 1.68
CA LEU A 60 0.61 -1.87 0.45
C LEU A 60 -0.73 -1.33 -0.06
N ASP A 61 -0.70 -0.58 -1.16
CA ASP A 61 -1.91 -0.22 -1.88
C ASP A 61 -2.30 -1.38 -2.80
N ILE A 62 -3.38 -2.04 -2.46
CA ILE A 62 -3.89 -3.22 -3.18
C ILE A 62 -5.26 -2.97 -3.84
N ALA A 63 -5.76 -1.77 -3.84
CA ALA A 63 -7.10 -1.46 -4.32
C ALA A 63 -7.32 -1.92 -5.78
N GLY A 64 -6.35 -1.67 -6.65
CA GLY A 64 -6.42 -2.11 -8.04
C GLY A 64 -6.39 -3.63 -8.20
N PRO A 65 -5.36 -4.32 -7.71
CA PRO A 65 -5.18 -5.75 -7.94
C PRO A 65 -6.01 -6.66 -7.03
N ALA A 66 -6.76 -6.14 -6.06
CA ALA A 66 -7.52 -6.94 -5.09
C ALA A 66 -8.71 -7.67 -5.71
N TYR A 67 -9.24 -7.16 -6.81
CA TYR A 67 -10.42 -7.70 -7.48
C TYR A 67 -10.22 -7.77 -8.98
N ASN A 68 -10.54 -8.92 -9.57
CA ASN A 68 -10.50 -9.15 -11.02
C ASN A 68 -11.92 -9.29 -11.56
N ASP A 69 -12.38 -8.28 -12.29
CA ASP A 69 -13.68 -8.26 -12.97
C ASP A 69 -13.62 -8.82 -14.41
N ARG A 70 -12.44 -9.28 -14.82
CA ARG A 70 -12.17 -9.83 -16.15
C ARG A 70 -12.02 -11.36 -16.09
N SER A 71 -11.61 -11.96 -17.19
CA SER A 71 -11.33 -13.40 -17.23
C SER A 71 -10.20 -13.81 -16.30
N ALA A 72 -10.31 -15.00 -15.74
CA ALA A 72 -9.24 -15.60 -14.95
C ALA A 72 -7.97 -15.80 -15.80
N HIS A 73 -6.80 -15.63 -15.19
CA HIS A 73 -5.51 -15.83 -15.83
C HIS A 73 -4.46 -16.29 -14.82
N GLY A 74 -3.58 -17.19 -15.22
CA GLY A 74 -2.62 -17.79 -14.31
C GLY A 74 -3.33 -18.38 -13.09
N TYR A 75 -2.92 -17.96 -11.89
CA TYR A 75 -3.57 -18.30 -10.62
C TYR A 75 -4.48 -17.17 -10.08
N THR A 76 -4.77 -16.15 -10.90
CA THR A 76 -5.69 -15.07 -10.55
C THR A 76 -7.10 -15.44 -10.97
N PRO A 77 -8.03 -15.68 -10.04
CA PRO A 77 -9.42 -16.00 -10.35
C PRO A 77 -10.22 -14.76 -10.75
N VAL A 78 -11.42 -14.94 -11.21
CA VAL A 78 -12.44 -13.89 -11.25
C VAL A 78 -12.88 -13.60 -9.81
N GLY A 79 -13.07 -12.35 -9.47
CA GLY A 79 -13.43 -11.92 -8.12
C GLY A 79 -12.22 -11.55 -7.27
N GLY A 80 -12.26 -11.82 -5.98
CA GLY A 80 -11.16 -11.55 -5.05
C GLY A 80 -9.90 -12.33 -5.44
N THR A 81 -8.77 -11.62 -5.57
CA THR A 81 -7.53 -12.20 -6.11
C THR A 81 -6.60 -12.80 -5.07
N GLY A 82 -6.76 -12.42 -3.79
CA GLY A 82 -5.85 -12.81 -2.71
C GLY A 82 -4.47 -12.16 -2.83
N ILE A 83 -4.34 -11.05 -3.57
CA ILE A 83 -3.07 -10.31 -3.66
C ILE A 83 -2.53 -9.96 -2.26
N GLY A 84 -1.24 -10.10 -2.07
CA GLY A 84 -0.55 -9.84 -0.82
C GLY A 84 -0.41 -11.05 0.08
N VAL A 85 -1.27 -12.06 -0.02
CA VAL A 85 -1.24 -13.24 0.87
C VAL A 85 0.12 -13.92 0.86
N ARG A 86 0.65 -14.23 -0.31
CA ARG A 86 1.95 -14.90 -0.44
C ARG A 86 3.10 -14.04 0.03
N SER A 87 3.06 -12.74 -0.29
CA SER A 87 4.10 -11.80 0.13
C SER A 87 4.09 -11.57 1.63
N LEU A 88 2.91 -11.47 2.26
CA LEU A 88 2.79 -11.34 3.73
C LEU A 88 3.27 -12.58 4.45
N VAL A 89 2.91 -13.79 3.96
CA VAL A 89 3.42 -15.05 4.52
C VAL A 89 4.94 -15.13 4.39
N ALA A 90 5.50 -14.77 3.23
CA ALA A 90 6.94 -14.78 3.03
C ALA A 90 7.65 -13.74 3.92
N ALA A 91 7.05 -12.55 4.08
CA ALA A 91 7.59 -11.52 4.97
C ALA A 91 7.59 -11.98 6.43
N ALA A 92 6.50 -12.59 6.90
CA ALA A 92 6.42 -13.13 8.26
C ALA A 92 7.47 -14.21 8.50
N LYS A 93 7.63 -15.15 7.56
CA LYS A 93 8.65 -16.20 7.65
C LYS A 93 10.08 -15.63 7.68
N ALA A 94 10.34 -14.54 6.99
CA ALA A 94 11.67 -13.90 6.96
C ALA A 94 12.04 -13.21 8.30
N GLN A 95 11.08 -13.02 9.21
CA GLN A 95 11.32 -12.44 10.54
C GLN A 95 11.62 -13.51 11.62
N ILE A 96 11.43 -14.76 11.30
CA ILE A 96 11.72 -15.89 12.19
C ILE A 96 13.17 -16.34 11.97
#